data_7989c69478fae6a8e1251b3507ca8ca0
#
_entry.id   7989c69478fae6a8e1251b3507ca8ca0
#
_cell.length_a   1.000
_cell.length_b   1.000
_cell.length_c   1.000
_cell.angle_alpha   90.00
_cell.angle_beta   90.00
_cell.angle_gamma   90.00
#
_symmetry.space_group_name_H-M   'P 1'
#
loop_
_entity.id
_entity.type
_entity.pdbx_description
1 polymer ?
#
loop_
_entity_poly.entity_id
_entity_poly.type
_entity_poly.pdbx_seq_one_letter_code
_entity_poly.pdbx_strand_id
1 'polypeptide(L)'
;MKSTMNTPVAIPVSKLHPFEGHPYKVLDNDEMNTLIESIQTQGILSPLIVRPMENTTDEYEVVSGHRRLHAAMKAGLETVPAFIYALDRDAAAITLVDSNLHREHILPSEKAFAYKMKLEALKHQGKRNDLTSDQVGRKLETAGIIAQQSDDSKSQVRRYIRLTHLIPKLLAYMDEGKMALSVGVELSYLYEEHQRAVAEASEYYDCTPSYAQAVRLRKESAEKYCILTPDCIFKILGEEKANQREKVSFQVGDLRKYFPENYTAREMQNTILRLLEQEHQRQHRSRDYER
;
A
#
# COMPACT_ATOMS: atom_id res chain seq x y z
N MET A 1 14.45 -24.77 -10.03
CA MET A 1 15.71 -24.00 -10.18
C MET A 1 16.89 -24.98 -10.21
N LYS A 2 17.69 -24.99 -11.28
CA LYS A 2 18.95 -25.73 -11.26
C LYS A 2 20.05 -24.72 -10.92
N SER A 3 20.72 -24.90 -9.77
CA SER A 3 21.96 -24.18 -9.45
C SER A 3 23.03 -24.59 -10.45
N THR A 4 23.78 -23.65 -10.96
CA THR A 4 24.96 -23.95 -11.80
C THR A 4 26.09 -24.54 -10.94
N MET A 5 26.04 -24.35 -9.61
CA MET A 5 26.94 -24.99 -8.64
C MET A 5 26.14 -25.36 -7.39
N ASN A 6 26.29 -26.62 -6.92
CA ASN A 6 25.63 -27.11 -5.69
C ASN A 6 26.27 -26.59 -4.39
N THR A 7 27.37 -25.85 -4.49
CA THR A 7 28.12 -25.28 -3.36
C THR A 7 28.13 -23.75 -3.46
N PRO A 8 27.98 -23.01 -2.34
CA PRO A 8 28.09 -21.55 -2.36
C PRO A 8 29.53 -21.14 -2.70
N VAL A 9 29.67 -20.09 -3.49
CA VAL A 9 30.96 -19.49 -3.90
C VAL A 9 31.13 -18.20 -3.11
N ALA A 10 32.37 -17.95 -2.63
CA ALA A 10 32.73 -16.67 -2.05
C ALA A 10 32.87 -15.61 -3.14
N ILE A 11 32.01 -14.60 -3.14
CA ILE A 11 32.01 -13.51 -4.13
C ILE A 11 32.42 -12.21 -3.42
N PRO A 12 33.36 -11.43 -3.99
CA PRO A 12 33.71 -10.12 -3.51
C PRO A 12 32.48 -9.21 -3.44
N VAL A 13 32.29 -8.50 -2.31
CA VAL A 13 31.16 -7.58 -2.12
C VAL A 13 31.15 -6.49 -3.19
N SER A 14 32.32 -6.04 -3.65
CA SER A 14 32.48 -5.06 -4.74
C SER A 14 31.91 -5.49 -6.10
N LYS A 15 31.68 -6.80 -6.31
CA LYS A 15 31.11 -7.37 -7.54
C LYS A 15 29.62 -7.64 -7.44
N LEU A 16 28.99 -7.29 -6.33
CA LEU A 16 27.57 -7.51 -6.05
C LEU A 16 26.79 -6.21 -6.16
N HIS A 17 25.78 -6.22 -7.01
CA HIS A 17 24.90 -5.10 -7.24
C HIS A 17 23.49 -5.41 -6.75
N PRO A 18 22.76 -4.45 -6.17
CA PRO A 18 21.35 -4.63 -5.84
C PRO A 18 20.52 -4.83 -7.11
N PHE A 19 19.43 -5.61 -7.01
CA PHE A 19 18.49 -5.79 -8.11
C PHE A 19 17.86 -4.44 -8.50
N GLU A 20 17.93 -4.09 -9.78
CA GLU A 20 17.38 -2.83 -10.28
C GLU A 20 15.85 -2.79 -10.07
N GLY A 21 15.36 -1.74 -9.40
CA GLY A 21 13.95 -1.60 -9.07
C GLY A 21 13.50 -2.49 -7.89
N HIS A 22 14.43 -2.95 -7.05
CA HIS A 22 14.11 -3.75 -5.85
C HIS A 22 13.01 -3.10 -5.01
N PRO A 23 11.84 -3.76 -4.82
CA PRO A 23 10.68 -3.12 -4.21
C PRO A 23 10.75 -2.98 -2.69
N TYR A 24 11.60 -3.77 -2.02
CA TYR A 24 11.67 -3.85 -0.57
C TYR A 24 12.73 -2.93 -0.01
N LYS A 25 12.36 -2.11 0.98
CA LYS A 25 13.27 -1.17 1.64
C LYS A 25 14.26 -1.92 2.54
N VAL A 26 15.53 -1.55 2.47
CA VAL A 26 16.54 -1.98 3.43
C VAL A 26 16.72 -0.85 4.43
N LEU A 27 16.19 -1.03 5.64
CA LEU A 27 16.19 -0.01 6.69
C LEU A 27 17.32 -0.27 7.68
N ASP A 28 17.97 0.82 8.11
CA ASP A 28 18.92 0.83 9.21
C ASP A 28 18.16 1.01 10.53
N ASN A 29 17.72 -0.10 11.09
CA ASN A 29 16.99 -0.19 12.36
C ASN A 29 17.69 -1.17 13.33
N ASP A 30 17.15 -1.34 14.53
CA ASP A 30 17.72 -2.23 15.56
C ASP A 30 17.86 -3.68 15.09
N GLU A 31 16.91 -4.16 14.26
CA GLU A 31 17.02 -5.48 13.64
C GLU A 31 18.22 -5.57 12.69
N MET A 32 18.54 -4.50 11.97
CA MET A 32 19.72 -4.44 11.11
C MET A 32 21.00 -4.44 11.93
N ASN A 33 21.04 -3.70 13.05
CA ASN A 33 22.18 -3.71 13.96
C ASN A 33 22.44 -5.11 14.53
N THR A 34 21.38 -5.80 14.98
CA THR A 34 21.47 -7.20 15.45
C THR A 34 21.97 -8.13 14.34
N LEU A 35 21.54 -7.93 13.09
CA LEU A 35 22.02 -8.72 11.95
C LEU A 35 23.51 -8.44 11.66
N ILE A 36 23.96 -7.20 11.77
CA ILE A 36 25.37 -6.82 11.59
C ILE A 36 26.23 -7.51 12.66
N GLU A 37 25.86 -7.46 13.94
CA GLU A 37 26.55 -8.13 15.04
C GLU A 37 26.62 -9.65 14.83
N SER A 38 25.53 -10.27 14.41
CA SER A 38 25.49 -11.69 14.09
C SER A 38 26.46 -12.03 12.94
N ILE A 39 26.49 -11.22 11.88
CA ILE A 39 27.39 -11.43 10.74
C ILE A 39 28.85 -11.19 11.13
N GLN A 40 29.17 -10.26 12.02
CA GLN A 40 30.52 -10.04 12.54
C GLN A 40 31.02 -11.23 13.33
N THR A 41 30.16 -11.91 14.09
CA THR A 41 30.54 -13.02 14.97
C THR A 41 30.52 -14.38 14.28
N GLN A 42 29.54 -14.63 13.40
CA GLN A 42 29.29 -15.96 12.83
C GLN A 42 29.43 -15.99 11.29
N GLY A 43 29.65 -14.85 10.67
CA GLY A 43 29.58 -14.73 9.21
C GLY A 43 28.15 -14.88 8.66
N ILE A 44 28.04 -15.04 7.35
CA ILE A 44 26.76 -15.27 6.69
C ILE A 44 26.45 -16.76 6.65
N LEU A 45 25.57 -17.22 7.52
CA LEU A 45 25.16 -18.64 7.61
C LEU A 45 24.30 -19.09 6.42
N SER A 46 23.45 -18.22 5.92
CA SER A 46 22.59 -18.49 4.76
C SER A 46 23.12 -17.73 3.54
N PRO A 47 23.65 -18.41 2.50
CA PRO A 47 24.22 -17.78 1.31
C PRO A 47 23.22 -16.89 0.58
N LEU A 48 23.70 -15.87 -0.12
CA LEU A 48 22.92 -15.05 -1.01
C LEU A 48 22.52 -15.83 -2.26
N ILE A 49 21.49 -15.39 -2.96
CA ILE A 49 21.15 -15.84 -4.31
C ILE A 49 21.48 -14.71 -5.27
N VAL A 50 22.32 -14.99 -6.26
CA VAL A 50 22.75 -14.01 -7.25
C VAL A 50 22.59 -14.56 -8.66
N ARG A 51 22.52 -13.67 -9.67
CA ARG A 51 22.59 -13.99 -11.07
C ARG A 51 23.75 -13.25 -11.73
N PRO A 52 24.37 -13.76 -12.78
CA PRO A 52 25.31 -12.97 -13.59
C PRO A 52 24.59 -11.77 -14.22
N MET A 53 25.24 -10.61 -14.22
CA MET A 53 24.73 -9.44 -14.92
C MET A 53 24.94 -9.58 -16.43
N GLU A 54 23.97 -9.09 -17.19
CA GLU A 54 24.06 -9.05 -18.65
C GLU A 54 25.11 -8.02 -19.09
N ASN A 55 25.90 -8.37 -20.09
CA ASN A 55 26.95 -7.51 -20.67
C ASN A 55 28.13 -7.14 -19.74
N THR A 56 28.30 -7.82 -18.62
CA THR A 56 29.45 -7.66 -17.72
C THR A 56 30.19 -8.99 -17.56
N THR A 57 31.45 -8.92 -17.23
CA THR A 57 32.25 -10.11 -16.91
C THR A 57 32.47 -10.14 -15.39
N ASP A 58 32.01 -11.22 -14.74
CA ASP A 58 32.27 -11.47 -13.32
C ASP A 58 31.62 -10.45 -12.35
N GLU A 59 30.47 -9.87 -12.75
CA GLU A 59 29.59 -9.07 -11.91
C GLU A 59 28.24 -9.75 -11.74
N TYR A 60 27.62 -9.56 -10.57
CA TYR A 60 26.43 -10.29 -10.19
C TYR A 60 25.38 -9.35 -9.61
N GLU A 61 24.14 -9.62 -9.94
CA GLU A 61 22.97 -8.95 -9.37
C GLU A 61 22.36 -9.83 -8.28
N VAL A 62 22.07 -9.24 -7.11
CA VAL A 62 21.52 -9.98 -5.97
C VAL A 62 20.02 -10.16 -6.13
N VAL A 63 19.58 -11.41 -6.22
CA VAL A 63 18.16 -11.78 -6.31
C VAL A 63 17.53 -11.99 -4.93
N SER A 64 18.29 -12.56 -3.98
CA SER A 64 17.80 -12.73 -2.61
C SER A 64 18.94 -12.53 -1.60
N GLY A 65 18.64 -11.82 -0.51
CA GLY A 65 19.59 -11.55 0.56
C GLY A 65 20.08 -10.11 0.62
N HIS A 66 19.36 -9.13 0.10
CA HIS A 66 19.74 -7.71 0.12
C HIS A 66 20.05 -7.17 1.53
N ARG A 67 19.26 -7.56 2.56
CA ARG A 67 19.55 -7.19 3.96
C ARG A 67 20.89 -7.79 4.44
N ARG A 68 21.20 -9.04 4.05
CA ARG A 68 22.47 -9.70 4.40
C ARG A 68 23.66 -9.06 3.68
N LEU A 69 23.49 -8.70 2.40
CA LEU A 69 24.52 -7.93 1.67
C LEU A 69 24.79 -6.60 2.36
N HIS A 70 23.73 -5.84 2.67
CA HIS A 70 23.85 -4.53 3.33
C HIS A 70 24.54 -4.65 4.70
N ALA A 71 24.15 -5.64 5.51
CA ALA A 71 24.77 -5.89 6.80
C ALA A 71 26.23 -6.35 6.66
N ALA A 72 26.57 -7.17 5.65
CA ALA A 72 27.95 -7.58 5.35
C ALA A 72 28.84 -6.40 4.96
N MET A 73 28.33 -5.48 4.16
CA MET A 73 29.04 -4.23 3.81
C MET A 73 29.34 -3.40 5.06
N LYS A 74 28.33 -3.24 5.94
CA LYS A 74 28.51 -2.50 7.21
C LYS A 74 29.43 -3.23 8.21
N ALA A 75 29.42 -4.56 8.19
CA ALA A 75 30.32 -5.39 8.99
C ALA A 75 31.77 -5.41 8.48
N GLY A 76 32.03 -4.83 7.28
CA GLY A 76 33.36 -4.78 6.66
C GLY A 76 33.84 -6.09 6.04
N LEU A 77 32.92 -6.99 5.65
CA LEU A 77 33.27 -8.24 4.97
C LEU A 77 33.71 -7.96 3.52
N GLU A 78 34.84 -8.52 3.12
CA GLU A 78 35.36 -8.41 1.75
C GLU A 78 34.62 -9.34 0.78
N THR A 79 34.19 -10.52 1.25
CA THR A 79 33.51 -11.53 0.46
C THR A 79 32.29 -12.06 1.18
N VAL A 80 31.30 -12.53 0.43
CA VAL A 80 30.08 -13.17 0.95
C VAL A 80 29.79 -14.48 0.22
N PRO A 81 29.26 -15.52 0.91
CA PRO A 81 28.86 -16.75 0.26
C PRO A 81 27.58 -16.54 -0.55
N ALA A 82 27.58 -16.98 -1.80
CA ALA A 82 26.43 -16.84 -2.70
C ALA A 82 26.25 -18.06 -3.60
N PHE A 83 25.01 -18.40 -3.92
CA PHE A 83 24.67 -19.33 -4.99
C PHE A 83 24.44 -18.56 -6.28
N ILE A 84 25.12 -18.97 -7.34
CA ILE A 84 24.99 -18.38 -8.67
C ILE A 84 23.94 -19.18 -9.45
N TYR A 85 22.85 -18.52 -9.87
CA TYR A 85 21.83 -19.09 -10.72
C TYR A 85 21.82 -18.36 -12.07
N ALA A 86 21.82 -19.13 -13.16
CA ALA A 86 21.65 -18.59 -14.51
C ALA A 86 20.17 -18.25 -14.73
N LEU A 87 19.73 -17.13 -14.19
CA LEU A 87 18.36 -16.60 -14.31
C LEU A 87 18.36 -15.43 -15.29
N ASP A 88 17.38 -15.41 -16.21
CA ASP A 88 17.08 -14.17 -16.92
C ASP A 88 16.43 -13.16 -15.98
N ARG A 89 16.27 -11.91 -16.42
CA ARG A 89 15.74 -10.81 -15.60
C ARG A 89 14.34 -11.11 -15.08
N ASP A 90 13.47 -11.70 -15.92
CA ASP A 90 12.08 -11.97 -15.55
C ASP A 90 11.99 -13.10 -14.50
N ALA A 91 12.75 -14.17 -14.69
CA ALA A 91 12.83 -15.27 -13.72
C ALA A 91 13.43 -14.80 -12.38
N ALA A 92 14.43 -13.91 -12.42
CA ALA A 92 15.02 -13.32 -11.23
C ALA A 92 14.03 -12.42 -10.49
N ALA A 93 13.25 -11.57 -11.19
CA ALA A 93 12.23 -10.72 -10.62
C ALA A 93 11.13 -11.55 -9.93
N ILE A 94 10.66 -12.63 -10.55
CA ILE A 94 9.67 -13.54 -9.95
C ILE A 94 10.25 -14.19 -8.69
N THR A 95 11.49 -14.70 -8.76
CA THR A 95 12.17 -15.32 -7.61
C THR A 95 12.35 -14.36 -6.45
N LEU A 96 12.73 -13.11 -6.75
CA LEU A 96 12.88 -12.04 -5.76
C LEU A 96 11.57 -11.78 -5.03
N VAL A 97 10.47 -11.62 -5.77
CA VAL A 97 9.15 -11.36 -5.18
C VAL A 97 8.69 -12.55 -4.36
N ASP A 98 8.77 -13.78 -4.90
CA ASP A 98 8.31 -14.99 -4.24
C ASP A 98 9.05 -15.26 -2.92
N SER A 99 10.36 -15.01 -2.88
CA SER A 99 11.15 -15.17 -1.65
C SER A 99 10.80 -14.18 -0.54
N ASN A 100 10.04 -13.12 -0.84
CA ASN A 100 9.67 -12.06 0.10
C ASN A 100 8.17 -11.97 0.40
N LEU A 101 7.30 -12.62 -0.40
CA LEU A 101 5.83 -12.54 -0.24
C LEU A 101 5.32 -13.07 1.10
N HIS A 102 6.04 -13.99 1.72
CA HIS A 102 5.66 -14.62 3.00
C HIS A 102 6.28 -13.95 4.23
N ARG A 103 6.84 -12.73 4.09
CA ARG A 103 7.29 -11.95 5.25
C ARG A 103 6.10 -11.48 6.06
N GLU A 104 6.20 -11.52 7.38
CA GLU A 104 5.13 -11.08 8.30
C GLU A 104 4.77 -9.61 8.14
N HIS A 105 5.76 -8.76 7.84
CA HIS A 105 5.58 -7.33 7.70
C HIS A 105 6.11 -6.84 6.34
N ILE A 106 5.20 -6.62 5.41
CA ILE A 106 5.47 -5.99 4.11
C ILE A 106 4.67 -4.69 4.05
N LEU A 107 5.35 -3.57 3.79
CA LEU A 107 4.69 -2.28 3.66
C LEU A 107 3.75 -2.26 2.44
N PRO A 108 2.63 -1.50 2.50
CA PRO A 108 1.71 -1.37 1.36
C PRO A 108 2.39 -0.94 0.06
N SER A 109 3.35 -0.01 0.13
CA SER A 109 4.14 0.43 -1.01
C SER A 109 5.02 -0.70 -1.58
N GLU A 110 5.71 -1.44 -0.72
CA GLU A 110 6.55 -2.58 -1.12
C GLU A 110 5.73 -3.66 -1.82
N LYS A 111 4.57 -4.00 -1.26
CA LYS A 111 3.63 -4.98 -1.83
C LYS A 111 3.11 -4.53 -3.20
N ALA A 112 2.82 -3.24 -3.36
CA ALA A 112 2.38 -2.64 -4.61
C ALA A 112 3.43 -2.80 -5.72
N PHE A 113 4.67 -2.40 -5.46
CA PHE A 113 5.76 -2.49 -6.43
C PHE A 113 6.20 -3.93 -6.69
N ALA A 114 6.19 -4.81 -5.66
CA ALA A 114 6.47 -6.23 -5.82
C ALA A 114 5.45 -6.92 -6.75
N TYR A 115 4.15 -6.70 -6.55
CA TYR A 115 3.13 -7.24 -7.43
C TYR A 115 3.20 -6.67 -8.85
N LYS A 116 3.52 -5.39 -9.01
CA LYS A 116 3.74 -4.79 -10.32
C LYS A 116 4.93 -5.46 -11.04
N MET A 117 6.08 -5.57 -10.37
CA MET A 117 7.28 -6.23 -10.91
C MET A 117 6.99 -7.66 -11.36
N LYS A 118 6.35 -8.47 -10.50
CA LYS A 118 5.99 -9.86 -10.83
C LYS A 118 4.99 -9.93 -11.98
N LEU A 119 4.00 -9.03 -12.02
CA LEU A 119 3.03 -8.95 -13.12
C LEU A 119 3.72 -8.66 -14.46
N GLU A 120 4.68 -7.75 -14.49
CA GLU A 120 5.44 -7.38 -15.68
C GLU A 120 6.32 -8.54 -16.15
N ALA A 121 7.04 -9.19 -15.24
CA ALA A 121 7.88 -10.35 -15.55
C ALA A 121 7.06 -11.52 -16.13
N LEU A 122 5.93 -11.85 -15.52
CA LEU A 122 5.03 -12.91 -16.02
C LEU A 122 4.45 -12.59 -17.41
N LYS A 123 4.16 -11.30 -17.70
CA LYS A 123 3.70 -10.89 -19.04
C LYS A 123 4.78 -11.05 -20.09
N HIS A 124 6.04 -10.74 -19.77
CA HIS A 124 7.16 -10.90 -20.70
C HIS A 124 7.37 -12.39 -21.02
N GLN A 125 7.34 -13.27 -20.02
CA GLN A 125 7.42 -14.72 -20.22
C GLN A 125 6.26 -15.26 -21.05
N GLY A 126 5.03 -14.81 -20.82
CA GLY A 126 3.87 -15.20 -21.63
C GLY A 126 3.96 -14.77 -23.09
N LYS A 127 4.58 -13.62 -23.39
CA LYS A 127 4.83 -13.16 -24.78
C LYS A 127 5.89 -14.01 -25.52
N ARG A 128 6.84 -14.60 -24.80
CA ARG A 128 7.86 -15.49 -25.40
C ARG A 128 7.27 -16.85 -25.81
N ASN A 129 6.21 -17.29 -25.14
CA ASN A 129 5.62 -18.61 -25.36
C ASN A 129 4.47 -18.63 -26.37
N ASP A 130 3.94 -17.47 -26.80
CA ASP A 130 2.72 -17.44 -27.63
C ASP A 130 2.70 -16.23 -28.57
N LEU A 131 2.83 -16.52 -29.87
CA LEU A 131 2.64 -15.54 -30.94
C LEU A 131 1.16 -15.34 -31.34
N THR A 132 0.22 -16.02 -30.66
CA THR A 132 -1.21 -16.02 -31.02
C THR A 132 -2.08 -15.94 -29.78
N SER A 133 -2.65 -14.81 -29.44
CA SER A 133 -3.98 -14.51 -28.89
C SER A 133 -4.07 -13.39 -27.84
N ASP A 134 -5.23 -12.79 -27.76
CA ASP A 134 -5.78 -11.64 -27.04
C ASP A 134 -5.10 -11.11 -25.76
N GLN A 135 -4.71 -9.82 -25.80
CA GLN A 135 -4.04 -9.10 -24.71
C GLN A 135 -4.93 -8.83 -23.48
N VAL A 136 -6.24 -8.80 -23.60
CA VAL A 136 -7.17 -8.46 -22.50
C VAL A 136 -7.43 -9.64 -21.56
N GLY A 137 -7.57 -10.85 -22.12
CA GLY A 137 -7.76 -12.09 -21.34
C GLY A 137 -6.55 -12.39 -20.45
N ARG A 138 -5.33 -12.16 -20.94
CA ARG A 138 -4.06 -12.43 -20.24
C ARG A 138 -3.81 -11.56 -19.00
N LYS A 139 -4.21 -10.26 -19.04
CA LYS A 139 -4.10 -9.39 -17.86
C LYS A 139 -4.93 -9.90 -16.67
N LEU A 140 -6.07 -10.53 -16.98
CA LEU A 140 -6.97 -11.08 -15.98
C LEU A 140 -6.41 -12.37 -15.36
N GLU A 141 -5.73 -13.18 -16.16
CA GLU A 141 -5.16 -14.47 -15.76
C GLU A 141 -3.89 -14.30 -14.91
N THR A 142 -3.00 -13.41 -15.29
CA THR A 142 -1.72 -13.17 -14.59
C THR A 142 -1.91 -12.67 -13.15
N ALA A 143 -2.88 -11.77 -12.89
CA ALA A 143 -3.22 -11.37 -11.53
C ALA A 143 -3.82 -12.53 -10.70
N GLY A 144 -4.46 -13.51 -11.36
CA GLY A 144 -4.93 -14.74 -10.73
C GLY A 144 -3.78 -15.65 -10.30
N ILE A 145 -2.72 -15.77 -11.11
CA ILE A 145 -1.52 -16.54 -10.77
C ILE A 145 -0.83 -15.95 -9.53
N ILE A 146 -0.68 -14.62 -9.48
CA ILE A 146 -0.10 -13.94 -8.31
C ILE A 146 -0.95 -14.20 -7.06
N ALA A 147 -2.28 -14.10 -7.18
CA ALA A 147 -3.20 -14.33 -6.07
C ALA A 147 -3.13 -15.78 -5.54
N GLN A 148 -2.93 -16.79 -6.38
CA GLN A 148 -2.77 -18.19 -5.96
C GLN A 148 -1.46 -18.44 -5.19
N GLN A 149 -0.46 -17.58 -5.37
CA GLN A 149 0.87 -17.68 -4.75
C GLN A 149 1.05 -16.70 -3.58
N SER A 150 0.00 -15.97 -3.22
CA SER A 150 -0.03 -15.01 -2.11
C SER A 150 -1.32 -15.18 -1.31
N ASP A 151 -1.37 -14.64 -0.10
CA ASP A 151 -2.57 -14.64 0.75
C ASP A 151 -3.63 -13.62 0.29
N ASP A 152 -3.36 -12.86 -0.78
CA ASP A 152 -4.26 -11.82 -1.28
C ASP A 152 -5.19 -12.34 -2.39
N SER A 153 -6.42 -11.88 -2.37
CA SER A 153 -7.37 -12.11 -3.47
C SER A 153 -6.91 -11.39 -4.75
N LYS A 154 -7.35 -11.89 -5.91
CA LYS A 154 -7.11 -11.26 -7.22
C LYS A 154 -7.52 -9.77 -7.25
N SER A 155 -8.58 -9.43 -6.53
CA SER A 155 -9.04 -8.05 -6.38
C SER A 155 -8.04 -7.21 -5.57
N GLN A 156 -7.52 -7.75 -4.48
CA GLN A 156 -6.51 -7.07 -3.66
C GLN A 156 -5.19 -6.88 -4.41
N VAL A 157 -4.70 -7.90 -5.12
CA VAL A 157 -3.51 -7.78 -5.98
C VAL A 157 -3.65 -6.60 -6.95
N ARG A 158 -4.80 -6.46 -7.62
CA ARG A 158 -5.06 -5.33 -8.53
C ARG A 158 -5.08 -3.98 -7.81
N ARG A 159 -5.65 -3.94 -6.61
CA ARG A 159 -5.69 -2.73 -5.78
C ARG A 159 -4.29 -2.31 -5.35
N TYR A 160 -3.45 -3.25 -4.91
CA TYR A 160 -2.05 -2.97 -4.61
C TYR A 160 -1.30 -2.46 -5.83
N ILE A 161 -1.40 -3.14 -6.99
CA ILE A 161 -0.74 -2.67 -8.22
C ILE A 161 -1.19 -1.24 -8.58
N ARG A 162 -2.47 -0.90 -8.34
CA ARG A 162 -2.97 0.44 -8.62
C ARG A 162 -2.27 1.52 -7.79
N LEU A 163 -1.84 1.21 -6.57
CA LEU A 163 -1.11 2.16 -5.70
C LEU A 163 0.21 2.65 -6.30
N THR A 164 0.81 1.91 -7.25
CA THR A 164 2.05 2.35 -7.92
C THR A 164 1.88 3.63 -8.74
N HIS A 165 0.65 4.14 -8.89
CA HIS A 165 0.34 5.43 -9.50
C HIS A 165 0.22 6.58 -8.48
N LEU A 166 0.42 6.31 -7.19
CA LEU A 166 0.49 7.36 -6.17
C LEU A 166 1.86 8.01 -6.15
N ILE A 167 1.87 9.31 -5.81
CA ILE A 167 3.10 10.02 -5.51
C ILE A 167 3.75 9.46 -4.24
N PRO A 168 5.10 9.56 -4.09
CA PRO A 168 5.81 8.98 -2.94
C PRO A 168 5.28 9.45 -1.58
N LYS A 169 4.82 10.69 -1.48
CA LYS A 169 4.27 11.27 -0.24
C LYS A 169 3.00 10.56 0.23
N LEU A 170 2.07 10.28 -0.67
CA LEU A 170 0.83 9.55 -0.34
C LEU A 170 1.10 8.08 -0.05
N LEU A 171 2.08 7.46 -0.71
CA LEU A 171 2.54 6.11 -0.37
C LEU A 171 3.14 6.07 1.04
N ALA A 172 3.91 7.10 1.43
CA ALA A 172 4.45 7.18 2.79
C ALA A 172 3.34 7.23 3.85
N TYR A 173 2.27 7.98 3.63
CA TYR A 173 1.12 8.00 4.56
C TYR A 173 0.46 6.62 4.71
N MET A 174 0.47 5.80 3.66
CA MET A 174 -0.03 4.42 3.74
C MET A 174 0.94 3.52 4.52
N ASP A 175 2.24 3.63 4.26
CA ASP A 175 3.28 2.87 4.96
C ASP A 175 3.32 3.19 6.47
N GLU A 176 3.01 4.43 6.84
CA GLU A 176 2.88 4.91 8.22
C GLU A 176 1.53 4.55 8.87
N GLY A 177 0.62 3.90 8.14
CA GLY A 177 -0.72 3.57 8.63
C GLY A 177 -1.68 4.77 8.77
N LYS A 178 -1.28 5.96 8.32
CA LYS A 178 -2.11 7.18 8.36
C LYS A 178 -3.24 7.17 7.33
N MET A 179 -3.12 6.37 6.27
CA MET A 179 -4.09 6.29 5.18
C MET A 179 -4.43 4.85 4.83
N ALA A 180 -5.73 4.55 4.73
CA ALA A 180 -6.21 3.22 4.40
C ALA A 180 -6.00 2.87 2.91
N LEU A 181 -5.83 1.57 2.60
CA LEU A 181 -5.68 1.04 1.24
C LEU A 181 -6.79 1.52 0.29
N SER A 182 -8.05 1.53 0.75
CA SER A 182 -9.19 1.98 -0.05
C SER A 182 -9.09 3.44 -0.47
N VAL A 183 -8.60 4.30 0.42
CA VAL A 183 -8.38 5.73 0.16
C VAL A 183 -7.28 5.89 -0.89
N GLY A 184 -6.13 5.24 -0.69
CA GLY A 184 -5.02 5.27 -1.63
C GLY A 184 -5.41 4.82 -3.04
N VAL A 185 -6.24 3.77 -3.16
CA VAL A 185 -6.75 3.31 -4.45
C VAL A 185 -7.59 4.38 -5.14
N GLU A 186 -8.49 5.07 -4.43
CA GLU A 186 -9.29 6.16 -5.02
C GLU A 186 -8.41 7.34 -5.46
N LEU A 187 -7.46 7.75 -4.62
CA LEU A 187 -6.54 8.85 -4.93
C LEU A 187 -5.58 8.52 -6.10
N SER A 188 -5.27 7.26 -6.33
CA SER A 188 -4.41 6.83 -7.44
C SER A 188 -5.01 7.09 -8.83
N TYR A 189 -6.28 7.44 -8.92
CA TYR A 189 -6.94 7.85 -10.17
C TYR A 189 -6.80 9.34 -10.46
N LEU A 190 -6.34 10.13 -9.50
CA LEU A 190 -6.10 11.56 -9.68
C LEU A 190 -4.82 11.79 -10.50
N TYR A 191 -4.78 12.91 -11.22
CA TYR A 191 -3.55 13.40 -11.84
C TYR A 191 -2.51 13.75 -10.75
N GLU A 192 -1.23 13.70 -11.08
CA GLU A 192 -0.13 13.90 -10.12
C GLU A 192 -0.21 15.27 -9.43
N GLU A 193 -0.59 16.33 -10.15
CA GLU A 193 -0.80 17.67 -9.61
C GLU A 193 -1.89 17.70 -8.52
N HIS A 194 -3.00 17.00 -8.74
CA HIS A 194 -4.07 16.89 -7.74
C HIS A 194 -3.66 16.05 -6.54
N GLN A 195 -2.88 14.98 -6.76
CA GLN A 195 -2.31 14.21 -5.66
C GLN A 195 -1.37 15.05 -4.79
N ARG A 196 -0.57 15.94 -5.39
CA ARG A 196 0.27 16.89 -4.66
C ARG A 196 -0.56 17.83 -3.82
N ALA A 197 -1.63 18.41 -4.39
CA ALA A 197 -2.55 19.28 -3.65
C ALA A 197 -3.25 18.54 -2.50
N VAL A 198 -3.60 17.25 -2.68
CA VAL A 198 -4.14 16.41 -1.59
C VAL A 198 -3.10 16.22 -0.49
N ALA A 199 -1.83 15.99 -0.83
CA ALA A 199 -0.77 15.83 0.15
C ALA A 199 -0.52 17.15 0.93
N GLU A 200 -0.50 18.30 0.26
CA GLU A 200 -0.38 19.63 0.87
C GLU A 200 -1.56 19.93 1.80
N ALA A 201 -2.79 19.69 1.35
CA ALA A 201 -3.98 19.88 2.17
C ALA A 201 -3.99 18.92 3.38
N SER A 202 -3.48 17.71 3.22
CA SER A 202 -3.35 16.75 4.33
C SER A 202 -2.36 17.20 5.39
N GLU A 203 -1.27 17.84 4.99
CA GLU A 203 -0.32 18.47 5.92
C GLU A 203 -0.91 19.70 6.61
N TYR A 204 -1.60 20.55 5.85
CA TYR A 204 -2.20 21.77 6.38
C TYR A 204 -3.25 21.47 7.47
N TYR A 205 -4.10 20.45 7.25
CA TYR A 205 -5.15 20.06 8.21
C TYR A 205 -4.71 18.97 9.19
N ASP A 206 -3.45 18.52 9.14
CA ASP A 206 -2.92 17.39 9.92
C ASP A 206 -3.84 16.16 9.86
N CYS A 207 -4.38 15.89 8.68
CA CYS A 207 -5.29 14.75 8.50
C CYS A 207 -5.32 14.24 7.06
N THR A 208 -5.37 12.92 6.87
CA THR A 208 -5.55 12.29 5.55
C THR A 208 -7.03 12.27 5.15
N PRO A 209 -7.36 12.24 3.84
CA PRO A 209 -8.74 12.16 3.37
C PRO A 209 -9.49 10.94 3.91
N SER A 210 -10.77 11.11 4.19
CA SER A 210 -11.69 9.98 4.41
C SER A 210 -12.00 9.28 3.07
N TYR A 211 -12.51 8.04 3.12
CA TYR A 211 -12.91 7.32 1.91
C TYR A 211 -13.95 8.10 1.09
N ALA A 212 -14.94 8.71 1.75
CA ALA A 212 -15.96 9.52 1.08
C ALA A 212 -15.37 10.74 0.35
N GLN A 213 -14.43 11.44 0.98
CA GLN A 213 -13.70 12.55 0.37
C GLN A 213 -12.86 12.07 -0.84
N ALA A 214 -12.14 10.94 -0.71
CA ALA A 214 -11.36 10.39 -1.81
C ALA A 214 -12.23 9.98 -3.02
N VAL A 215 -13.37 9.35 -2.79
CA VAL A 215 -14.34 9.01 -3.85
C VAL A 215 -14.89 10.27 -4.52
N ARG A 216 -15.18 11.32 -3.74
CA ARG A 216 -15.64 12.61 -4.26
C ARG A 216 -14.58 13.28 -5.14
N LEU A 217 -13.34 13.37 -4.65
CA LEU A 217 -12.21 13.91 -5.41
C LEU A 217 -12.02 13.18 -6.75
N ARG A 218 -12.09 11.84 -6.73
CA ARG A 218 -12.01 11.04 -7.97
C ARG A 218 -13.16 11.37 -8.94
N LYS A 219 -14.38 11.48 -8.45
CA LYS A 219 -15.54 11.82 -9.30
C LYS A 219 -15.39 13.20 -9.92
N GLU A 220 -15.07 14.21 -9.11
CA GLU A 220 -14.88 15.59 -9.58
C GLU A 220 -13.70 15.69 -10.57
N SER A 221 -12.61 14.93 -10.36
CA SER A 221 -11.48 14.84 -11.31
C SER A 221 -11.85 14.17 -12.65
N ALA A 222 -12.85 13.30 -12.67
CA ALA A 222 -13.29 12.59 -13.88
C ALA A 222 -14.35 13.37 -14.69
N GLU A 223 -14.98 14.37 -14.10
CA GLU A 223 -16.02 15.16 -14.76
C GLU A 223 -15.40 16.12 -15.79
N LYS A 224 -15.92 16.04 -17.04
CA LYS A 224 -15.40 16.76 -18.21
C LYS A 224 -15.47 18.29 -18.10
N TYR A 225 -16.32 18.82 -17.21
CA TYR A 225 -16.63 20.24 -17.03
C TYR A 225 -16.25 20.80 -15.65
N CYS A 226 -15.76 19.94 -14.74
CA CYS A 226 -15.31 20.36 -13.41
C CYS A 226 -13.79 20.32 -13.38
N ILE A 227 -13.15 21.49 -13.32
CA ILE A 227 -11.71 21.57 -13.10
C ILE A 227 -11.50 21.44 -11.60
N LEU A 228 -10.95 20.30 -11.17
CA LEU A 228 -10.56 20.10 -9.78
C LEU A 228 -9.36 21.01 -9.47
N THR A 229 -9.64 22.14 -8.83
CA THR A 229 -8.59 23.09 -8.43
C THR A 229 -8.02 22.74 -7.05
N PRO A 230 -6.79 23.18 -6.70
CA PRO A 230 -6.27 23.03 -5.35
C PRO A 230 -7.21 23.57 -4.27
N ASP A 231 -7.88 24.73 -4.51
CA ASP A 231 -8.84 25.31 -3.57
C ASP A 231 -10.04 24.40 -3.31
N CYS A 232 -10.53 23.71 -4.36
CA CYS A 232 -11.59 22.72 -4.20
C CYS A 232 -11.11 21.53 -3.34
N ILE A 233 -9.87 21.08 -3.54
CA ILE A 233 -9.28 20.00 -2.77
C ILE A 233 -9.16 20.39 -1.30
N PHE A 234 -8.62 21.58 -1.01
CA PHE A 234 -8.52 22.13 0.35
C PHE A 234 -9.90 22.24 1.01
N LYS A 235 -10.89 22.75 0.30
CA LYS A 235 -12.28 22.86 0.81
C LYS A 235 -12.84 21.48 1.16
N ILE A 236 -12.68 20.47 0.30
CA ILE A 236 -13.18 19.10 0.54
C ILE A 236 -12.49 18.47 1.75
N LEU A 237 -11.17 18.63 1.90
CA LEU A 237 -10.42 18.07 3.03
C LEU A 237 -10.72 18.79 4.35
N GLY A 238 -11.00 20.10 4.31
CA GLY A 238 -11.40 20.91 5.47
C GLY A 238 -12.84 20.67 5.95
N GLU A 239 -13.67 19.91 5.20
CA GLU A 239 -15.01 19.56 5.63
C GLU A 239 -14.95 18.62 6.84
N GLU A 240 -15.86 18.83 7.80
CA GLU A 240 -16.00 18.00 8.99
C GLU A 240 -16.32 16.54 8.60
N LYS A 241 -15.47 15.61 8.99
CA LYS A 241 -15.64 14.19 8.65
C LYS A 241 -16.85 13.60 9.41
N ALA A 242 -17.58 12.71 8.76
CA ALA A 242 -18.78 12.10 9.33
C ALA A 242 -18.55 11.35 10.67
N ASN A 243 -17.32 10.87 10.92
CA ASN A 243 -16.91 10.23 12.17
C ASN A 243 -16.44 11.22 13.25
N GLN A 244 -16.23 12.49 12.92
CA GLN A 244 -15.87 13.57 13.85
C GLN A 244 -17.12 14.31 14.35
N ARG A 245 -18.28 14.12 13.72
CA ARG A 245 -19.54 14.68 14.20
C ARG A 245 -19.93 14.00 15.51
N GLU A 246 -20.16 14.80 16.54
CA GLU A 246 -20.73 14.28 17.77
C GLU A 246 -22.06 13.58 17.46
N LYS A 247 -22.18 12.32 17.85
CA LYS A 247 -23.37 11.52 17.67
C LYS A 247 -23.89 11.12 19.03
N VAL A 248 -25.10 11.56 19.33
CA VAL A 248 -25.87 10.99 20.44
C VAL A 248 -26.66 9.81 19.89
N SER A 249 -26.37 8.62 20.38
CA SER A 249 -27.07 7.40 19.96
C SER A 249 -27.80 6.80 21.16
N PHE A 250 -29.04 6.41 20.94
CA PHE A 250 -29.86 5.69 21.91
C PHE A 250 -30.06 4.26 21.41
N GLN A 251 -30.04 3.29 22.34
CA GLN A 251 -30.44 1.94 21.96
C GLN A 251 -31.96 1.92 21.74
N VAL A 252 -32.38 1.27 20.65
CA VAL A 252 -33.81 1.17 20.30
C VAL A 252 -34.63 0.53 21.44
N GLY A 253 -34.04 -0.43 22.17
CA GLY A 253 -34.68 -1.06 23.35
C GLY A 253 -35.01 -0.07 24.44
N ASP A 254 -34.16 0.92 24.70
CA ASP A 254 -34.38 1.94 25.73
C ASP A 254 -35.48 2.92 25.33
N LEU A 255 -35.66 3.16 24.07
CA LEU A 255 -36.67 4.05 23.54
C LEU A 255 -38.03 3.34 23.38
N ARG A 256 -38.05 2.01 23.14
CA ARG A 256 -39.28 1.24 22.87
C ARG A 256 -40.37 1.43 23.91
N LYS A 257 -40.02 1.56 25.17
CA LYS A 257 -40.98 1.76 26.29
C LYS A 257 -41.76 3.10 26.22
N TYR A 258 -41.28 4.05 25.40
CA TYR A 258 -41.91 5.38 25.26
C TYR A 258 -42.68 5.54 23.92
N PHE A 259 -42.62 4.51 23.04
CA PHE A 259 -43.20 4.59 21.70
C PHE A 259 -44.08 3.36 21.42
N PRO A 260 -45.14 3.51 20.59
CA PRO A 260 -45.93 2.38 20.12
C PRO A 260 -45.10 1.33 19.39
N GLU A 261 -45.51 0.05 19.44
CA GLU A 261 -44.79 -1.07 18.87
C GLU A 261 -44.56 -0.97 17.34
N ASN A 262 -45.47 -0.31 16.65
CA ASN A 262 -45.44 -0.12 15.20
C ASN A 262 -44.52 1.02 14.72
N TYR A 263 -43.92 1.79 15.65
CA TYR A 263 -43.04 2.89 15.27
C TYR A 263 -41.67 2.36 14.72
N THR A 264 -41.27 2.87 13.58
CA THR A 264 -39.92 2.63 13.03
C THR A 264 -38.90 3.51 13.76
N ALA A 265 -37.60 3.14 13.70
CA ALA A 265 -36.52 3.94 14.27
C ALA A 265 -36.51 5.39 13.77
N ARG A 266 -36.88 5.61 12.49
CA ARG A 266 -36.99 6.94 11.89
C ARG A 266 -38.12 7.77 12.43
N GLU A 267 -39.26 7.16 12.68
CA GLU A 267 -40.42 7.83 13.30
C GLU A 267 -40.17 8.20 14.78
N MET A 268 -39.47 7.32 15.52
CA MET A 268 -39.02 7.64 16.89
C MET A 268 -38.07 8.85 16.87
N GLN A 269 -37.08 8.87 15.96
CA GLN A 269 -36.14 9.99 15.84
C GLN A 269 -36.82 11.30 15.50
N ASN A 270 -37.74 11.31 14.53
CA ASN A 270 -38.50 12.50 14.17
C ASN A 270 -39.38 13.01 15.34
N THR A 271 -39.96 12.12 16.09
CA THR A 271 -40.78 12.49 17.25
C THR A 271 -39.92 13.08 18.36
N ILE A 272 -38.74 12.53 18.64
CA ILE A 272 -37.79 13.07 19.62
C ILE A 272 -37.39 14.49 19.23
N LEU A 273 -36.99 14.71 17.98
CA LEU A 273 -36.59 16.03 17.50
C LEU A 273 -37.73 17.06 17.68
N ARG A 274 -38.96 16.70 17.29
CA ARG A 274 -40.13 17.56 17.47
C ARG A 274 -40.39 17.91 18.95
N LEU A 275 -40.24 16.95 19.86
CA LEU A 275 -40.41 17.19 21.29
C LEU A 275 -39.33 18.12 21.85
N LEU A 276 -38.09 17.95 21.43
CA LEU A 276 -37.00 18.84 21.83
C LEU A 276 -37.17 20.26 21.29
N GLU A 277 -37.65 20.43 20.04
CA GLU A 277 -37.98 21.74 19.47
C GLU A 277 -39.12 22.44 20.28
N GLN A 278 -40.16 21.70 20.66
CA GLN A 278 -41.24 22.23 21.50
C GLN A 278 -40.73 22.66 22.88
N GLU A 279 -39.89 21.86 23.50
CA GLU A 279 -39.34 22.18 24.84
C GLU A 279 -38.41 23.38 24.76
N HIS A 280 -37.55 23.47 23.72
CA HIS A 280 -36.70 24.64 23.48
C HIS A 280 -37.55 25.94 23.34
N GLN A 281 -38.65 25.88 22.58
CA GLN A 281 -39.56 27.02 22.41
C GLN A 281 -40.25 27.40 23.73
N ARG A 282 -40.64 26.42 24.59
CA ARG A 282 -41.17 26.69 25.89
C ARG A 282 -40.17 27.41 26.80
N GLN A 283 -38.92 26.93 26.83
CA GLN A 283 -37.90 27.56 27.68
C GLN A 283 -37.57 29.00 27.21
N HIS A 284 -37.60 29.26 25.91
CA HIS A 284 -37.42 30.63 25.40
C HIS A 284 -38.61 31.54 25.79
N ARG A 285 -39.84 31.08 25.69
CA ARG A 285 -41.03 31.86 26.11
C ARG A 285 -41.05 32.13 27.64
N SER A 286 -40.59 31.20 28.46
CA SER A 286 -40.49 31.44 29.92
C SER A 286 -39.46 32.50 30.27
N ARG A 287 -38.33 32.56 29.53
CA ARG A 287 -37.29 33.60 29.75
C ARG A 287 -37.72 35.00 29.32
N ASP A 288 -38.60 35.10 28.34
CA ASP A 288 -39.15 36.38 27.88
C ASP A 288 -40.23 36.94 28.81
N TYR A 289 -40.87 36.09 29.68
CA TYR A 289 -41.81 36.51 30.69
C TYR A 289 -41.16 36.91 32.03
N GLU A 290 -39.91 36.56 32.25
CA GLU A 290 -39.12 36.91 33.46
C GLU A 290 -38.26 38.16 33.28
N ARG A 291 -38.30 38.81 32.10
CA ARG A 291 -37.69 40.13 31.83
C ARG A 291 -38.77 41.21 31.75
#